data_fa11d8567e856f442359ca76eade684c
#
_entry.id   fa11d8567e856f442359ca76eade684c
#
_cell.length_a   1.000
_cell.length_b   1.000
_cell.length_c   1.000
_cell.angle_alpha   90.00
_cell.angle_beta   90.00
_cell.angle_gamma   90.00
#
_symmetry.space_group_name_H-M   'P 1'
#
loop_
_entity.id
_entity.type
_entity.pdbx_description
1 polymer ?
#
loop_
_entity_poly.entity_id
_entity_poly.type
_entity_poly.pdbx_seq_one_letter_code
_entity_poly.pdbx_strand_id
1 'polypeptide(L)'
;MASVLEARKDYVIADIGLADFGRAEIRIAETEMPGLMALREEFGPSQPLKGARITGSLHMTIQTAVLIETLVALGAEVRWATCNIFSTQDHAAAAIAAAGIPVFAVKGESLAEYWDYVGSIFDWDDGTGRTANMILDDGGDATMFALWGARVEAGEPLFEPSNAEEIEFVRALTAFLKKKPGYLTMSVAHIKGVSEETTTGVHRLYQIAKDGKLPFPAINVNDSVTKSKFDNLYGCKESLVDAIRRATDVMLAGKVACVAGFGDVGKGSAASLRQGGARVMVTEIDPICALQAAMEGYEVVTMEEAVKRCDIFVTATGNEDVITADHMKAMKPMSIVCNIGHFDSEIQIAALSNYKWTEVKPGTDLVEFPDGKQIIVLAKGRLVNLGCATGHPSFVMSASFTNQTLAQIELFTKSSQYKNEVYVLPKHLDEKVAALHLAKLGVQLSKLSDKQAAYIGVSQQGPFKPDHYRY
;
A
#
# COMPACT_ATOMS: atom_id res chain seq x y z
N MET A 1 -27.00 -30.76 -29.35
CA MET A 1 -25.58 -30.53 -29.04
C MET A 1 -25.46 -29.12 -28.53
N ALA A 2 -25.48 -28.95 -27.22
CA ALA A 2 -25.26 -27.63 -26.61
C ALA A 2 -23.73 -27.44 -26.52
N SER A 3 -23.22 -26.44 -27.22
CA SER A 3 -21.83 -25.98 -27.06
C SER A 3 -21.67 -25.46 -25.64
N VAL A 4 -20.93 -26.17 -24.83
CA VAL A 4 -20.41 -25.64 -23.58
C VAL A 4 -19.44 -24.50 -23.99
N LEU A 5 -19.89 -23.25 -23.92
CA LEU A 5 -19.02 -22.11 -23.93
C LEU A 5 -18.08 -22.30 -22.72
N GLU A 6 -16.83 -22.64 -22.95
CA GLU A 6 -15.79 -22.54 -21.93
C GLU A 6 -15.84 -21.10 -21.41
N ALA A 7 -16.24 -20.94 -20.16
CA ALA A 7 -16.21 -19.65 -19.50
C ALA A 7 -14.78 -19.13 -19.59
N ARG A 8 -14.59 -17.99 -20.27
CA ARG A 8 -13.29 -17.32 -20.39
C ARG A 8 -12.73 -17.13 -18.99
N LYS A 9 -11.58 -17.73 -18.70
CA LYS A 9 -10.89 -17.53 -17.42
C LYS A 9 -10.50 -16.06 -17.34
N ASP A 10 -11.19 -15.29 -16.49
CA ASP A 10 -10.96 -13.85 -16.34
C ASP A 10 -10.02 -13.60 -15.13
N TYR A 11 -8.88 -14.28 -15.14
CA TYR A 11 -7.82 -14.12 -14.15
C TYR A 11 -6.45 -14.53 -14.69
N VAL A 12 -5.38 -13.97 -14.10
CA VAL A 12 -3.99 -14.45 -14.25
C VAL A 12 -3.40 -14.62 -12.86
N ILE A 13 -3.01 -15.84 -12.52
CA ILE A 13 -2.46 -16.24 -11.23
C ILE A 13 -1.40 -17.33 -11.43
N ALA A 14 -0.53 -17.54 -10.46
CA ALA A 14 0.53 -18.54 -10.53
C ALA A 14 0.00 -19.98 -10.57
N ASP A 15 -0.86 -20.36 -9.63
CA ASP A 15 -1.39 -21.72 -9.51
C ASP A 15 -2.74 -21.72 -8.78
N ILE A 16 -3.80 -22.18 -9.45
CA ILE A 16 -5.13 -22.32 -8.86
C ILE A 16 -5.19 -23.40 -7.77
N GLY A 17 -4.26 -24.36 -7.79
CA GLY A 17 -4.16 -25.41 -6.77
C GLY A 17 -3.84 -24.88 -5.37
N LEU A 18 -3.41 -23.62 -5.24
CA LEU A 18 -3.17 -22.95 -3.96
C LEU A 18 -4.43 -22.38 -3.31
N ALA A 19 -5.60 -22.48 -3.96
CA ALA A 19 -6.83 -21.84 -3.51
C ALA A 19 -7.29 -22.28 -2.12
N ASP A 20 -7.22 -23.57 -1.81
CA ASP A 20 -7.64 -24.10 -0.51
C ASP A 20 -6.73 -23.61 0.62
N PHE A 21 -5.42 -23.52 0.37
CA PHE A 21 -4.48 -22.93 1.31
C PHE A 21 -4.78 -21.45 1.53
N GLY A 22 -4.96 -20.68 0.45
CA GLY A 22 -5.35 -19.28 0.54
C GLY A 22 -6.66 -19.09 1.31
N ARG A 23 -7.66 -19.94 1.07
CA ARG A 23 -8.93 -19.90 1.81
C ARG A 23 -8.76 -20.16 3.30
N ALA A 24 -7.89 -21.07 3.68
CA ALA A 24 -7.60 -21.33 5.08
C ALA A 24 -6.97 -20.11 5.77
N GLU A 25 -5.99 -19.47 5.13
CA GLU A 25 -5.37 -18.26 5.66
C GLU A 25 -6.31 -17.04 5.69
N ILE A 26 -7.18 -16.88 4.69
CA ILE A 26 -8.22 -15.83 4.70
C ILE A 26 -9.12 -15.98 5.93
N ARG A 27 -9.54 -17.21 6.28
CA ARG A 27 -10.35 -17.47 7.49
C ARG A 27 -9.62 -17.05 8.77
N ILE A 28 -8.30 -17.28 8.85
CA ILE A 28 -7.50 -16.81 9.98
C ILE A 28 -7.48 -15.28 10.01
N ALA A 29 -7.22 -14.63 8.87
CA ALA A 29 -7.19 -13.19 8.77
C ALA A 29 -8.52 -12.54 9.15
N GLU A 30 -9.65 -13.09 8.74
CA GLU A 30 -10.98 -12.61 9.11
C GLU A 30 -11.18 -12.54 10.62
N THR A 31 -10.60 -13.46 11.41
CA THR A 31 -10.66 -13.39 12.88
C THR A 31 -9.90 -12.21 13.47
N GLU A 32 -8.93 -11.66 12.74
CA GLU A 32 -8.10 -10.54 13.14
C GLU A 32 -8.46 -9.22 12.43
N MET A 33 -9.52 -9.22 11.59
CA MET A 33 -9.96 -8.05 10.82
C MET A 33 -11.39 -7.60 11.23
N PRO A 34 -11.60 -7.22 12.51
CA PRO A 34 -12.94 -6.99 13.06
C PRO A 34 -13.66 -5.82 12.38
N GLY A 35 -12.94 -4.81 11.87
CA GLY A 35 -13.55 -3.69 11.18
C GLY A 35 -14.26 -4.11 9.90
N LEU A 36 -13.61 -4.91 9.05
CA LEU A 36 -14.23 -5.43 7.82
C LEU A 36 -15.37 -6.39 8.10
N MET A 37 -15.23 -7.28 9.10
CA MET A 37 -16.30 -8.19 9.48
C MET A 37 -17.54 -7.42 9.97
N ALA A 38 -17.36 -6.39 10.77
CA ALA A 38 -18.44 -5.53 11.24
C ALA A 38 -19.12 -4.78 10.07
N LEU A 39 -18.36 -4.32 9.07
CA LEU A 39 -18.95 -3.70 7.88
C LEU A 39 -19.76 -4.69 7.04
N ARG A 40 -19.31 -5.95 6.91
CA ARG A 40 -20.10 -6.99 6.24
C ARG A 40 -21.44 -7.23 6.97
N GLU A 41 -21.43 -7.26 8.30
CA GLU A 41 -22.63 -7.43 9.10
C GLU A 41 -23.57 -6.24 8.97
N GLU A 42 -23.04 -5.00 9.12
CA GLU A 42 -23.83 -3.77 9.10
C GLU A 42 -24.41 -3.45 7.71
N PHE A 43 -23.58 -3.54 6.66
CA PHE A 43 -23.95 -3.08 5.32
C PHE A 43 -24.31 -4.20 4.34
N GLY A 44 -24.01 -5.46 4.63
CA GLY A 44 -24.33 -6.59 3.76
C GLY A 44 -25.80 -6.65 3.37
N PRO A 45 -26.76 -6.47 4.31
CA PRO A 45 -28.20 -6.49 3.96
C PRO A 45 -28.63 -5.36 3.03
N SER A 46 -28.00 -4.17 3.13
CA SER A 46 -28.36 -2.98 2.34
C SER A 46 -27.62 -2.88 1.01
N GLN A 47 -26.49 -3.56 0.88
CA GLN A 47 -25.61 -3.57 -0.29
C GLN A 47 -25.36 -2.14 -0.87
N PRO A 48 -24.74 -1.22 -0.11
CA PRO A 48 -24.55 0.17 -0.55
C PRO A 48 -23.67 0.31 -1.80
N LEU A 49 -22.89 -0.71 -2.13
CA LEU A 49 -22.03 -0.74 -3.33
C LEU A 49 -22.69 -1.48 -4.52
N LYS A 50 -23.98 -1.79 -4.46
CA LYS A 50 -24.66 -2.43 -5.58
C LYS A 50 -24.58 -1.55 -6.84
N GLY A 51 -24.00 -2.13 -7.90
CA GLY A 51 -23.74 -1.42 -9.17
C GLY A 51 -22.38 -0.69 -9.21
N ALA A 52 -21.60 -0.72 -8.13
CA ALA A 52 -20.20 -0.33 -8.17
C ALA A 52 -19.37 -1.35 -8.96
N ARG A 53 -18.55 -0.88 -9.86
CA ARG A 53 -17.54 -1.64 -10.61
C ARG A 53 -16.19 -1.07 -10.25
N ILE A 54 -15.57 -1.73 -9.26
CA ILE A 54 -14.34 -1.27 -8.64
C ILE A 54 -13.13 -1.88 -9.37
N THR A 55 -12.34 -1.03 -9.99
CA THR A 55 -11.01 -1.37 -10.47
C THR A 55 -10.04 -1.15 -9.32
N GLY A 56 -9.48 -2.23 -8.78
CA GLY A 56 -8.59 -2.20 -7.62
C GLY A 56 -7.14 -2.51 -8.00
N SER A 57 -6.21 -1.69 -7.54
CA SER A 57 -4.77 -1.88 -7.66
C SER A 57 -4.13 -1.68 -6.29
N LEU A 58 -3.94 -2.78 -5.57
CA LEU A 58 -3.33 -2.80 -4.25
C LEU A 58 -2.73 -4.19 -4.00
N HIS A 59 -1.68 -4.28 -3.18
CA HIS A 59 -0.95 -5.52 -2.89
C HIS A 59 -1.87 -6.74 -2.73
N MET A 60 -1.73 -7.77 -3.58
CA MET A 60 -2.60 -8.95 -3.53
C MET A 60 -2.18 -9.91 -2.41
N THR A 61 -2.47 -9.52 -1.18
CA THR A 61 -2.20 -10.28 0.04
C THR A 61 -3.46 -10.98 0.57
N ILE A 62 -3.29 -11.81 1.60
CA ILE A 62 -4.42 -12.44 2.32
C ILE A 62 -5.37 -11.37 2.89
N GLN A 63 -4.84 -10.28 3.43
CA GLN A 63 -5.65 -9.19 3.98
C GLN A 63 -6.45 -8.48 2.89
N THR A 64 -5.84 -8.30 1.72
CA THR A 64 -6.50 -7.74 0.54
C THR A 64 -7.61 -8.66 0.01
N ALA A 65 -7.44 -9.97 0.09
CA ALA A 65 -8.51 -10.91 -0.22
C ALA A 65 -9.74 -10.69 0.68
N VAL A 66 -9.54 -10.43 1.98
CA VAL A 66 -10.64 -10.09 2.90
C VAL A 66 -11.31 -8.76 2.51
N LEU A 67 -10.53 -7.75 2.08
CA LEU A 67 -11.07 -6.48 1.55
C LEU A 67 -11.92 -6.72 0.30
N ILE A 68 -11.39 -7.43 -0.69
CA ILE A 68 -12.10 -7.74 -1.94
C ILE A 68 -13.44 -8.42 -1.66
N GLU A 69 -13.43 -9.46 -0.83
CA GLU A 69 -14.65 -10.18 -0.46
C GLU A 69 -15.62 -9.32 0.36
N THR A 70 -15.11 -8.36 1.13
CA THR A 70 -15.96 -7.38 1.83
C THR A 70 -16.66 -6.47 0.81
N LEU A 71 -15.93 -5.89 -0.14
CA LEU A 71 -16.53 -5.05 -1.19
C LEU A 71 -17.60 -5.82 -1.99
N VAL A 72 -17.33 -7.09 -2.32
CA VAL A 72 -18.29 -7.96 -3.00
C VAL A 72 -19.51 -8.24 -2.12
N ALA A 73 -19.33 -8.52 -0.83
CA ALA A 73 -20.44 -8.72 0.11
C ALA A 73 -21.34 -7.48 0.25
N LEU A 74 -20.76 -6.29 0.04
CA LEU A 74 -21.49 -5.02 0.03
C LEU A 74 -22.12 -4.69 -1.33
N GLY A 75 -22.03 -5.59 -2.31
CA GLY A 75 -22.71 -5.51 -3.61
C GLY A 75 -21.85 -5.03 -4.78
N ALA A 76 -20.55 -4.79 -4.58
CA ALA A 76 -19.66 -4.39 -5.66
C ALA A 76 -19.30 -5.56 -6.59
N GLU A 77 -19.04 -5.25 -7.84
CA GLU A 77 -18.23 -6.07 -8.73
C GLU A 77 -16.80 -5.55 -8.69
N VAL A 78 -15.82 -6.45 -8.68
CA VAL A 78 -14.40 -6.10 -8.46
C VAL A 78 -13.53 -6.75 -9.51
N ARG A 79 -12.53 -6.03 -10.03
CA ARG A 79 -11.40 -6.54 -10.80
C ARG A 79 -10.12 -6.05 -10.12
N TRP A 80 -9.17 -6.93 -9.89
CA TRP A 80 -8.03 -6.63 -9.03
C TRP A 80 -6.69 -6.96 -9.66
N ALA A 81 -5.69 -6.07 -9.49
CA ALA A 81 -4.28 -6.34 -9.75
C ALA A 81 -3.44 -5.95 -8.52
N THR A 82 -2.23 -6.47 -8.43
CA THR A 82 -1.28 -6.00 -7.42
C THR A 82 -0.69 -4.64 -7.82
N CYS A 83 -0.25 -3.85 -6.85
CA CYS A 83 0.46 -2.59 -7.08
C CYS A 83 1.98 -2.71 -6.95
N ASN A 84 2.52 -3.94 -6.85
CA ASN A 84 3.96 -4.20 -6.74
C ASN A 84 4.30 -5.61 -7.19
N ILE A 85 5.34 -5.75 -8.01
CA ILE A 85 5.75 -7.01 -8.66
C ILE A 85 6.18 -8.13 -7.69
N PHE A 86 6.51 -7.82 -6.43
CA PHE A 86 6.99 -8.81 -5.45
C PHE A 86 6.02 -9.05 -4.29
N SER A 87 4.94 -8.27 -4.16
CA SER A 87 4.08 -8.27 -2.98
C SER A 87 2.96 -9.31 -3.01
N THR A 88 2.66 -9.89 -4.15
CA THR A 88 1.59 -10.89 -4.29
C THR A 88 1.85 -12.12 -3.42
N GLN A 89 0.81 -12.57 -2.73
CA GLN A 89 0.72 -13.89 -2.14
C GLN A 89 -0.10 -14.77 -3.09
N ASP A 90 0.56 -15.69 -3.81
CA ASP A 90 -0.06 -16.46 -4.89
C ASP A 90 -1.28 -17.28 -4.43
N HIS A 91 -1.27 -17.76 -3.20
CA HIS A 91 -2.40 -18.47 -2.61
C HIS A 91 -3.60 -17.55 -2.30
N ALA A 92 -3.35 -16.26 -2.01
CA ALA A 92 -4.42 -15.28 -1.87
C ALA A 92 -5.08 -15.00 -3.23
N ALA A 93 -4.28 -14.78 -4.27
CA ALA A 93 -4.78 -14.60 -5.63
C ALA A 93 -5.56 -15.85 -6.12
N ALA A 94 -5.06 -17.06 -5.82
CA ALA A 94 -5.73 -18.29 -6.16
C ALA A 94 -7.10 -18.43 -5.48
N ALA A 95 -7.21 -18.07 -4.19
CA ALA A 95 -8.48 -18.13 -3.46
C ALA A 95 -9.53 -17.16 -4.04
N ILE A 96 -9.12 -15.96 -4.42
CA ILE A 96 -9.99 -14.95 -5.05
C ILE A 96 -10.41 -15.39 -6.46
N ALA A 97 -9.49 -15.93 -7.27
CA ALA A 97 -9.82 -16.50 -8.58
C ALA A 97 -10.81 -17.69 -8.48
N ALA A 98 -10.60 -18.58 -7.50
CA ALA A 98 -11.49 -19.70 -7.24
C ALA A 98 -12.89 -19.27 -6.77
N ALA A 99 -13.00 -18.10 -6.12
CA ALA A 99 -14.28 -17.48 -5.77
C ALA A 99 -14.98 -16.80 -6.98
N GLY A 100 -14.39 -16.86 -8.18
CA GLY A 100 -14.93 -16.26 -9.40
C GLY A 100 -14.75 -14.77 -9.52
N ILE A 101 -13.84 -14.17 -8.74
CA ILE A 101 -13.55 -12.73 -8.79
C ILE A 101 -12.31 -12.53 -9.70
N PRO A 102 -12.41 -11.67 -10.72
CA PRO A 102 -11.28 -11.36 -11.60
C PRO A 102 -10.07 -10.80 -10.84
N VAL A 103 -8.93 -11.48 -10.96
CA VAL A 103 -7.67 -11.11 -10.31
C VAL A 103 -6.48 -11.39 -11.22
N PHE A 104 -5.56 -10.43 -11.31
CA PHE A 104 -4.38 -10.45 -12.17
C PHE A 104 -3.16 -10.13 -11.31
N ALA A 105 -2.53 -11.15 -10.75
CA ALA A 105 -1.41 -10.98 -9.83
C ALA A 105 -0.60 -12.27 -9.70
N VAL A 106 0.71 -12.17 -9.87
CA VAL A 106 1.67 -13.26 -9.72
C VAL A 106 2.90 -12.74 -8.97
N LYS A 107 3.37 -13.46 -7.96
CA LYS A 107 4.58 -13.05 -7.25
C LYS A 107 5.79 -13.13 -8.16
N GLY A 108 6.50 -12.02 -8.32
CA GLY A 108 7.69 -11.93 -9.18
C GLY A 108 7.36 -11.70 -10.66
N GLU A 109 6.16 -11.23 -10.96
CA GLU A 109 5.80 -10.78 -12.30
C GLU A 109 6.78 -9.72 -12.82
N SER A 110 7.00 -9.68 -14.13
CA SER A 110 7.81 -8.67 -14.78
C SER A 110 7.09 -7.32 -14.82
N LEU A 111 7.83 -6.23 -15.05
CA LEU A 111 7.22 -4.90 -15.25
C LEU A 111 6.26 -4.88 -16.44
N ALA A 112 6.55 -5.66 -17.48
CA ALA A 112 5.65 -5.80 -18.63
C ALA A 112 4.31 -6.42 -18.24
N GLU A 113 4.34 -7.54 -17.51
CA GLU A 113 3.14 -8.22 -17.00
C GLU A 113 2.36 -7.33 -16.03
N TYR A 114 3.05 -6.64 -15.12
CA TYR A 114 2.45 -5.70 -14.19
C TYR A 114 1.56 -4.66 -14.90
N TRP A 115 2.09 -3.97 -15.91
CA TRP A 115 1.33 -2.98 -16.66
C TRP A 115 0.25 -3.57 -17.55
N ASP A 116 0.44 -4.79 -18.07
CA ASP A 116 -0.63 -5.53 -18.76
C ASP A 116 -1.78 -5.91 -17.81
N TYR A 117 -1.48 -6.24 -16.54
CA TYR A 117 -2.48 -6.51 -15.52
C TYR A 117 -3.23 -5.25 -15.09
N VAL A 118 -2.53 -4.12 -14.96
CA VAL A 118 -3.19 -2.82 -14.75
C VAL A 118 -4.16 -2.50 -15.90
N GLY A 119 -3.78 -2.76 -17.14
CA GLY A 119 -4.71 -2.66 -18.28
C GLY A 119 -5.91 -3.62 -18.14
N SER A 120 -5.67 -4.85 -17.68
CA SER A 120 -6.70 -5.91 -17.58
C SER A 120 -7.78 -5.57 -16.54
N ILE A 121 -7.45 -4.88 -15.44
CA ILE A 121 -8.46 -4.47 -14.45
C ILE A 121 -9.40 -3.38 -14.97
N PHE A 122 -9.02 -2.65 -16.02
CA PHE A 122 -9.93 -1.72 -16.70
C PHE A 122 -10.78 -2.38 -17.78
N ASP A 123 -10.52 -3.62 -18.18
CA ASP A 123 -11.30 -4.32 -19.22
C ASP A 123 -12.59 -4.93 -18.65
N TRP A 124 -13.59 -4.09 -18.41
CA TRP A 124 -14.95 -4.47 -17.96
C TRP A 124 -15.90 -4.83 -19.11
N ASP A 125 -15.43 -4.71 -20.34
CA ASP A 125 -16.30 -4.81 -21.51
C ASP A 125 -16.73 -6.25 -21.80
N ASP A 126 -18.02 -6.49 -21.64
CA ASP A 126 -18.71 -7.73 -21.97
C ASP A 126 -19.46 -7.66 -23.32
N GLY A 127 -19.15 -6.65 -24.15
CA GLY A 127 -19.85 -6.34 -25.38
C GLY A 127 -21.02 -5.35 -25.21
N THR A 128 -21.29 -4.89 -23.98
CA THR A 128 -22.34 -3.92 -23.68
C THR A 128 -21.83 -2.51 -23.42
N GLY A 129 -20.52 -2.29 -23.51
CA GLY A 129 -19.87 -1.01 -23.23
C GLY A 129 -19.73 -0.70 -21.74
N ARG A 130 -19.68 -1.72 -20.88
CA ARG A 130 -19.42 -1.57 -19.44
C ARG A 130 -18.00 -1.06 -19.20
N THR A 131 -17.86 -0.15 -18.21
CA THR A 131 -16.57 0.40 -17.77
C THR A 131 -16.49 0.37 -16.25
N ALA A 132 -15.30 0.58 -15.70
CA ALA A 132 -15.13 0.90 -14.29
C ALA A 132 -15.94 2.17 -13.93
N ASN A 133 -16.42 2.26 -12.69
CA ASN A 133 -17.04 3.48 -12.17
C ASN A 133 -16.50 3.86 -10.77
N MET A 134 -15.55 3.10 -10.25
CA MET A 134 -14.81 3.37 -9.02
C MET A 134 -13.37 2.88 -9.18
N ILE A 135 -12.43 3.58 -8.53
CA ILE A 135 -11.03 3.15 -8.40
C ILE A 135 -10.69 3.01 -6.92
N LEU A 136 -9.99 1.93 -6.58
CA LEU A 136 -9.31 1.76 -5.30
C LEU A 136 -7.83 1.55 -5.63
N ASP A 137 -6.97 2.47 -5.23
CA ASP A 137 -5.58 2.53 -5.68
C ASP A 137 -4.58 2.56 -4.52
N ASP A 138 -3.38 2.12 -4.79
CA ASP A 138 -2.24 2.15 -3.89
C ASP A 138 -0.98 2.50 -4.70
N GLY A 139 -0.58 3.77 -4.63
CA GLY A 139 0.51 4.34 -5.40
C GLY A 139 0.06 5.14 -6.63
N GLY A 140 -1.23 5.06 -7.01
CA GLY A 140 -1.81 5.89 -8.05
C GLY A 140 -1.62 5.37 -9.48
N ASP A 141 -1.10 4.15 -9.68
CA ASP A 141 -0.77 3.64 -11.01
C ASP A 141 -2.03 3.32 -11.85
N ALA A 142 -3.06 2.75 -11.24
CA ALA A 142 -4.34 2.54 -11.93
C ALA A 142 -5.00 3.87 -12.30
N THR A 143 -4.98 4.83 -11.40
CA THR A 143 -5.49 6.18 -11.66
C THR A 143 -4.74 6.85 -12.81
N MET A 144 -3.41 6.78 -12.81
CA MET A 144 -2.58 7.36 -13.86
C MET A 144 -2.82 6.67 -15.21
N PHE A 145 -3.00 5.35 -15.23
CA PHE A 145 -3.31 4.60 -16.45
C PHE A 145 -4.61 5.09 -17.09
N ALA A 146 -5.66 5.26 -16.29
CA ALA A 146 -6.95 5.77 -16.77
C ALA A 146 -6.86 7.22 -17.27
N LEU A 147 -6.23 8.11 -16.49
CA LEU A 147 -6.14 9.53 -16.81
C LEU A 147 -5.25 9.80 -18.03
N TRP A 148 -4.09 9.16 -18.14
CA TRP A 148 -3.24 9.28 -19.31
C TRP A 148 -3.93 8.70 -20.56
N GLY A 149 -4.62 7.57 -20.41
CA GLY A 149 -5.39 7.00 -21.51
C GLY A 149 -6.43 7.96 -22.06
N ALA A 150 -7.26 8.55 -21.20
CA ALA A 150 -8.26 9.52 -21.61
C ALA A 150 -7.65 10.78 -22.26
N ARG A 151 -6.49 11.26 -21.75
CA ARG A 151 -5.79 12.41 -22.32
C ARG A 151 -5.23 12.10 -23.73
N VAL A 152 -4.66 10.93 -23.91
CA VAL A 152 -4.15 10.50 -25.22
C VAL A 152 -5.28 10.33 -26.23
N GLU A 153 -6.40 9.75 -25.81
CA GLU A 153 -7.61 9.66 -26.65
C GLU A 153 -8.20 11.04 -27.00
N ALA A 154 -7.97 12.04 -26.15
CA ALA A 154 -8.31 13.45 -26.44
C ALA A 154 -7.29 14.17 -27.33
N GLY A 155 -6.20 13.50 -27.73
CA GLY A 155 -5.18 14.02 -28.65
C GLY A 155 -3.95 14.61 -27.97
N GLU A 156 -3.79 14.46 -26.63
CA GLU A 156 -2.53 14.82 -25.98
C GLU A 156 -1.43 13.78 -26.29
N PRO A 157 -0.18 14.21 -26.56
CA PRO A 157 0.91 13.28 -26.74
C PRO A 157 1.27 12.58 -25.43
N LEU A 158 1.64 11.31 -25.49
CA LEU A 158 2.29 10.64 -24.36
C LEU A 158 3.64 11.29 -24.07
N PHE A 159 4.05 11.24 -22.81
CA PHE A 159 5.39 11.68 -22.41
C PHE A 159 6.46 10.71 -22.93
N GLU A 160 7.68 11.21 -23.10
CA GLU A 160 8.84 10.39 -23.43
C GLU A 160 9.31 9.63 -22.17
N PRO A 161 9.34 8.29 -22.19
CA PRO A 161 9.72 7.52 -21.02
C PRO A 161 11.20 7.67 -20.69
N SER A 162 11.53 7.83 -19.41
CA SER A 162 12.88 8.07 -18.89
C SER A 162 13.51 6.86 -18.17
N ASN A 163 12.69 5.87 -17.82
CA ASN A 163 13.10 4.68 -17.07
C ASN A 163 12.34 3.43 -17.54
N ALA A 164 12.76 2.26 -17.05
CA ALA A 164 12.19 0.98 -17.46
C ALA A 164 10.69 0.85 -17.13
N GLU A 165 10.24 1.40 -16.02
CA GLU A 165 8.85 1.37 -15.60
C GLU A 165 7.97 2.22 -16.53
N GLU A 166 8.41 3.42 -16.86
CA GLU A 166 7.70 4.32 -17.79
C GLU A 166 7.67 3.74 -19.22
N ILE A 167 8.72 3.03 -19.65
CA ILE A 167 8.75 2.33 -20.96
C ILE A 167 7.61 1.30 -21.02
N GLU A 168 7.46 0.48 -19.98
CA GLU A 168 6.43 -0.55 -19.95
C GLU A 168 5.02 0.05 -19.75
N PHE A 169 4.88 1.12 -19.00
CA PHE A 169 3.63 1.89 -18.92
C PHE A 169 3.18 2.37 -20.30
N VAL A 170 4.06 3.06 -21.04
CA VAL A 170 3.76 3.59 -22.37
C VAL A 170 3.42 2.46 -23.35
N ARG A 171 4.15 1.33 -23.31
CA ARG A 171 3.89 0.13 -24.11
C ARG A 171 2.49 -0.42 -23.84
N ALA A 172 2.17 -0.69 -22.59
CA ALA A 172 0.89 -1.30 -22.19
C ALA A 172 -0.29 -0.38 -22.48
N LEU A 173 -0.18 0.91 -22.14
CA LEU A 173 -1.21 1.90 -22.43
C LEU A 173 -1.47 2.02 -23.92
N THR A 174 -0.42 2.12 -24.74
CA THR A 174 -0.54 2.19 -26.21
C THR A 174 -1.23 0.94 -26.77
N ALA A 175 -0.87 -0.24 -26.27
CA ALA A 175 -1.50 -1.50 -26.68
C ALA A 175 -2.99 -1.53 -26.29
N PHE A 176 -3.33 -1.08 -25.08
CA PHE A 176 -4.71 -1.00 -24.60
C PHE A 176 -5.56 -0.05 -25.46
N LEU A 177 -5.07 1.17 -25.72
CA LEU A 177 -5.78 2.18 -26.53
C LEU A 177 -5.99 1.71 -27.95
N LYS A 178 -5.02 1.00 -28.55
CA LYS A 178 -5.17 0.40 -29.89
C LYS A 178 -6.23 -0.70 -29.92
N LYS A 179 -6.33 -1.50 -28.84
CA LYS A 179 -7.33 -2.60 -28.72
C LYS A 179 -8.73 -2.06 -28.46
N LYS A 180 -8.85 -0.98 -27.67
CA LYS A 180 -10.12 -0.42 -27.19
C LYS A 180 -10.13 1.11 -27.31
N PRO A 181 -10.19 1.67 -28.53
CA PRO A 181 -10.17 3.12 -28.72
C PRO A 181 -11.42 3.78 -28.09
N GLY A 182 -11.24 4.92 -27.42
CA GLY A 182 -12.29 5.67 -26.72
C GLY A 182 -12.74 5.09 -25.39
N TYR A 183 -12.22 3.92 -25.02
CA TYR A 183 -12.71 3.19 -23.85
C TYR A 183 -12.30 3.83 -22.53
N LEU A 184 -11.07 4.33 -22.40
CA LEU A 184 -10.61 4.98 -21.17
C LEU A 184 -11.25 6.34 -20.97
N THR A 185 -11.50 7.10 -22.04
CA THR A 185 -12.31 8.34 -21.98
C THR A 185 -13.70 8.07 -21.43
N MET A 186 -14.37 7.02 -21.93
CA MET A 186 -15.67 6.61 -21.42
C MET A 186 -15.59 6.13 -19.96
N SER A 187 -14.55 5.37 -19.61
CA SER A 187 -14.35 4.91 -18.23
C SER A 187 -14.17 6.08 -17.26
N VAL A 188 -13.27 7.01 -17.57
CA VAL A 188 -13.03 8.22 -16.75
C VAL A 188 -14.30 9.05 -16.56
N ALA A 189 -15.14 9.17 -17.58
CA ALA A 189 -16.42 9.87 -17.48
C ALA A 189 -17.42 9.20 -16.53
N HIS A 190 -17.30 7.89 -16.30
CA HIS A 190 -18.17 7.14 -15.41
C HIS A 190 -17.61 6.99 -13.98
N ILE A 191 -16.31 7.22 -13.76
CA ILE A 191 -15.69 7.10 -12.44
C ILE A 191 -16.29 8.17 -11.50
N LYS A 192 -16.84 7.70 -10.39
CA LYS A 192 -17.41 8.53 -9.33
C LYS A 192 -16.38 9.00 -8.31
N GLY A 193 -15.23 8.35 -8.26
CA GLY A 193 -14.13 8.73 -7.38
C GLY A 193 -13.07 7.65 -7.24
N VAL A 194 -11.97 8.04 -6.61
CA VAL A 194 -10.84 7.18 -6.24
C VAL A 194 -10.57 7.27 -4.75
N SER A 195 -10.28 6.13 -4.10
CA SER A 195 -9.68 6.11 -2.77
C SER A 195 -8.23 5.63 -2.89
N GLU A 196 -7.31 6.37 -2.25
CA GLU A 196 -5.86 6.15 -2.36
C GLU A 196 -5.27 5.77 -1.01
N GLU A 197 -4.51 4.66 -0.99
CA GLU A 197 -3.96 4.05 0.23
C GLU A 197 -2.67 4.70 0.72
N THR A 198 -1.78 5.14 -0.19
CA THR A 198 -0.41 5.46 0.20
C THR A 198 0.01 6.89 -0.14
N THR A 199 1.01 7.38 0.62
CA THR A 199 1.54 8.75 0.51
C THR A 199 1.89 9.15 -0.91
N THR A 200 2.49 8.25 -1.69
CA THR A 200 2.93 8.57 -3.06
C THR A 200 1.76 8.79 -4.01
N GLY A 201 0.76 7.91 -3.98
CA GLY A 201 -0.45 8.09 -4.79
C GLY A 201 -1.21 9.35 -4.39
N VAL A 202 -1.31 9.63 -3.09
CA VAL A 202 -1.87 10.89 -2.57
C VAL A 202 -1.14 12.11 -3.10
N HIS A 203 0.21 12.08 -3.15
CA HIS A 203 1.02 13.17 -3.71
C HIS A 203 0.70 13.43 -5.19
N ARG A 204 0.60 12.34 -5.99
CA ARG A 204 0.18 12.39 -7.39
C ARG A 204 -1.22 13.00 -7.54
N LEU A 205 -2.18 12.60 -6.72
CA LEU A 205 -3.53 13.14 -6.72
C LEU A 205 -3.58 14.64 -6.41
N TYR A 206 -2.85 15.10 -5.38
CA TYR A 206 -2.74 16.52 -5.07
C TYR A 206 -2.12 17.32 -6.23
N GLN A 207 -1.09 16.77 -6.89
CA GLN A 207 -0.50 17.44 -8.04
C GLN A 207 -1.49 17.54 -9.21
N ILE A 208 -2.21 16.47 -9.54
CA ILE A 208 -3.23 16.45 -10.60
C ILE A 208 -4.35 17.44 -10.28
N ALA A 209 -4.80 17.48 -9.01
CA ALA A 209 -5.83 18.42 -8.56
C ALA A 209 -5.36 19.88 -8.66
N LYS A 210 -4.11 20.18 -8.24
CA LYS A 210 -3.49 21.50 -8.34
C LYS A 210 -3.42 21.99 -9.80
N ASP A 211 -3.17 21.06 -10.73
CA ASP A 211 -3.12 21.35 -12.16
C ASP A 211 -4.53 21.48 -12.79
N GLY A 212 -5.61 21.33 -12.00
CA GLY A 212 -6.98 21.38 -12.47
C GLY A 212 -7.38 20.20 -13.38
N LYS A 213 -6.65 19.09 -13.31
CA LYS A 213 -6.79 17.92 -14.20
C LYS A 213 -7.42 16.71 -13.54
N LEU A 214 -7.85 16.81 -12.27
CA LEU A 214 -8.56 15.71 -11.58
C LEU A 214 -10.04 15.72 -11.99
N PRO A 215 -10.54 14.70 -12.71
CA PRO A 215 -11.89 14.73 -13.28
C PRO A 215 -12.98 14.19 -12.34
N PHE A 216 -12.61 13.69 -11.17
CA PHE A 216 -13.49 13.10 -10.16
C PHE A 216 -12.94 13.36 -8.74
N PRO A 217 -13.76 13.26 -7.68
CA PRO A 217 -13.29 13.40 -6.31
C PRO A 217 -12.34 12.26 -5.91
N ALA A 218 -11.39 12.56 -5.03
CA ALA A 218 -10.48 11.59 -4.44
C ALA A 218 -10.56 11.61 -2.92
N ILE A 219 -10.55 10.45 -2.26
CA ILE A 219 -10.35 10.33 -0.82
C ILE A 219 -8.94 9.81 -0.55
N ASN A 220 -8.17 10.64 0.12
CA ASN A 220 -6.88 10.29 0.70
C ASN A 220 -7.10 9.49 1.98
N VAL A 221 -7.03 8.16 1.86
CA VAL A 221 -7.15 7.26 3.00
C VAL A 221 -5.86 7.25 3.84
N ASN A 222 -4.70 7.48 3.21
CA ASN A 222 -3.42 7.49 3.91
C ASN A 222 -3.40 8.44 5.12
N ASP A 223 -4.04 9.61 5.00
CA ASP A 223 -4.01 10.63 6.05
C ASP A 223 -5.19 10.50 7.04
N SER A 224 -6.06 9.51 6.91
CA SER A 224 -6.96 9.11 7.99
C SER A 224 -6.14 8.73 9.22
N VAL A 225 -6.55 9.16 10.41
CA VAL A 225 -5.77 8.92 11.64
C VAL A 225 -5.65 7.43 11.93
N THR A 226 -6.76 6.70 11.75
CA THR A 226 -6.77 5.24 11.94
C THR A 226 -6.02 4.46 10.85
N LYS A 227 -5.52 5.14 9.79
CA LYS A 227 -4.57 4.58 8.83
C LYS A 227 -3.16 5.03 9.16
N SER A 228 -2.85 6.32 9.10
CA SER A 228 -1.48 6.83 9.21
C SER A 228 -0.83 6.53 10.56
N LYS A 229 -1.58 6.63 11.66
CA LYS A 229 -1.07 6.37 13.02
C LYS A 229 -1.14 4.90 13.43
N PHE A 230 -1.72 4.04 12.61
CA PHE A 230 -1.84 2.59 12.85
C PHE A 230 -1.01 1.78 11.84
N ASP A 231 -1.34 1.86 10.57
CA ASP A 231 -0.64 1.15 9.50
C ASP A 231 0.84 1.58 9.41
N ASN A 232 1.09 2.85 9.17
CA ASN A 232 2.45 3.34 8.99
C ASN A 232 3.32 3.17 10.26
N LEU A 233 2.71 3.25 11.44
CA LEU A 233 3.42 3.12 12.72
C LEU A 233 3.49 1.66 13.19
N TYR A 234 2.34 1.07 13.52
CA TYR A 234 2.28 -0.28 14.10
C TYR A 234 2.52 -1.38 13.07
N GLY A 235 2.07 -1.18 11.82
CA GLY A 235 2.34 -2.10 10.73
C GLY A 235 3.83 -2.25 10.46
N CYS A 236 4.54 -1.13 10.34
CA CYS A 236 6.00 -1.14 10.16
C CYS A 236 6.74 -1.65 11.41
N LYS A 237 6.20 -1.35 12.61
CA LYS A 237 6.76 -1.87 13.87
C LYS A 237 6.77 -3.40 13.91
N GLU A 238 5.71 -4.06 13.44
CA GLU A 238 5.64 -5.52 13.41
C GLU A 238 6.41 -6.10 12.20
N SER A 239 6.19 -5.57 11.01
CA SER A 239 6.62 -6.20 9.76
C SER A 239 8.10 -6.02 9.43
N LEU A 240 8.76 -4.93 9.88
CA LEU A 240 10.18 -4.71 9.62
C LEU A 240 11.05 -5.79 10.23
N VAL A 241 10.89 -6.02 11.52
CA VAL A 241 11.73 -7.01 12.26
C VAL A 241 11.40 -8.44 11.85
N ASP A 242 10.15 -8.73 11.47
CA ASP A 242 9.76 -10.01 10.88
C ASP A 242 10.53 -10.25 9.58
N ALA A 243 10.56 -9.27 8.68
CA ALA A 243 11.27 -9.36 7.40
C ALA A 243 12.77 -9.56 7.58
N ILE A 244 13.42 -8.75 8.44
CA ILE A 244 14.87 -8.87 8.70
C ILE A 244 15.20 -10.27 9.27
N ARG A 245 14.39 -10.78 10.20
CA ARG A 245 14.63 -12.11 10.79
C ARG A 245 14.42 -13.22 9.78
N ARG A 246 13.35 -13.21 9.00
CA ARG A 246 13.11 -14.21 7.95
C ARG A 246 14.20 -14.21 6.88
N ALA A 247 14.64 -13.01 6.47
CA ALA A 247 15.67 -12.86 5.46
C ALA A 247 17.05 -13.35 5.92
N THR A 248 17.43 -13.12 7.17
CA THR A 248 18.82 -13.23 7.61
C THR A 248 19.04 -14.16 8.80
N ASP A 249 17.99 -14.55 9.53
CA ASP A 249 18.05 -15.27 10.81
C ASP A 249 18.94 -14.57 11.87
N VAL A 250 19.18 -13.26 11.70
CA VAL A 250 20.07 -12.50 12.57
C VAL A 250 19.42 -12.21 13.92
N MET A 251 20.21 -12.30 14.98
CA MET A 251 19.80 -11.81 16.29
C MET A 251 19.93 -10.29 16.33
N LEU A 252 18.83 -9.58 16.61
CA LEU A 252 18.82 -8.12 16.71
C LEU A 252 19.52 -7.61 17.97
N ALA A 253 19.41 -8.35 19.08
CA ALA A 253 20.02 -7.95 20.35
C ALA A 253 21.54 -7.76 20.19
N GLY A 254 22.02 -6.61 20.69
CA GLY A 254 23.43 -6.24 20.61
C GLY A 254 23.88 -5.61 19.29
N LYS A 255 23.06 -5.66 18.23
CA LYS A 255 23.32 -4.95 16.96
C LYS A 255 23.18 -3.44 17.15
N VAL A 256 23.84 -2.70 16.27
CA VAL A 256 23.60 -1.26 16.08
C VAL A 256 22.82 -1.08 14.80
N ALA A 257 21.68 -0.44 14.88
CA ALA A 257 20.81 -0.18 13.71
C ALA A 257 20.67 1.33 13.46
N CYS A 258 20.64 1.71 12.20
CA CYS A 258 20.31 3.06 11.76
C CYS A 258 18.95 3.03 11.08
N VAL A 259 18.05 3.92 11.49
CA VAL A 259 16.79 4.19 10.81
C VAL A 259 16.87 5.59 10.21
N ALA A 260 16.80 5.70 8.89
CA ALA A 260 16.76 6.96 8.20
C ALA A 260 15.31 7.42 8.06
N GLY A 261 14.99 8.55 8.71
CA GLY A 261 13.64 9.11 8.84
C GLY A 261 12.98 8.76 10.17
N PHE A 262 12.28 9.74 10.78
CA PHE A 262 11.54 9.56 12.05
C PHE A 262 10.09 10.08 11.95
N GLY A 263 9.48 9.91 10.76
CA GLY A 263 8.03 9.97 10.56
C GLY A 263 7.35 8.74 11.19
N ASP A 264 6.08 8.49 10.89
CA ASP A 264 5.34 7.37 11.48
C ASP A 264 6.00 6.00 11.19
N VAL A 265 6.44 5.77 9.96
CA VAL A 265 7.18 4.56 9.55
C VAL A 265 8.50 4.42 10.32
N GLY A 266 9.29 5.48 10.38
CA GLY A 266 10.57 5.49 11.08
C GLY A 266 10.42 5.28 12.59
N LYS A 267 9.41 5.89 13.22
CA LYS A 267 9.09 5.70 14.65
C LYS A 267 8.77 4.24 14.96
N GLY A 268 7.89 3.63 14.16
CA GLY A 268 7.56 2.22 14.31
C GLY A 268 8.78 1.32 14.15
N SER A 269 9.57 1.55 13.11
CA SER A 269 10.79 0.81 12.79
C SER A 269 11.85 0.92 13.88
N ALA A 270 12.14 2.13 14.37
CA ALA A 270 13.09 2.37 15.45
C ALA A 270 12.63 1.71 16.75
N ALA A 271 11.34 1.81 17.08
CA ALA A 271 10.77 1.20 18.28
C ALA A 271 10.90 -0.32 18.27
N SER A 272 10.61 -0.99 17.13
CA SER A 272 10.69 -2.45 17.03
C SER A 272 12.12 -2.97 17.10
N LEU A 273 13.07 -2.30 16.45
CA LEU A 273 14.49 -2.64 16.54
C LEU A 273 15.01 -2.50 17.97
N ARG A 274 14.66 -1.41 18.67
CA ARG A 274 15.00 -1.20 20.08
C ARG A 274 14.37 -2.27 20.98
N GLN A 275 13.09 -2.59 20.75
CA GLN A 275 12.40 -3.66 21.48
C GLN A 275 13.05 -5.03 21.23
N GLY A 276 13.58 -5.26 20.03
CA GLY A 276 14.37 -6.44 19.71
C GLY A 276 15.77 -6.48 20.36
N GLY A 277 16.15 -5.44 21.10
CA GLY A 277 17.42 -5.34 21.81
C GLY A 277 18.57 -4.70 21.00
N ALA A 278 18.26 -4.09 19.85
CA ALA A 278 19.24 -3.30 19.10
C ALA A 278 19.46 -1.93 19.74
N ARG A 279 20.66 -1.39 19.59
CA ARG A 279 20.96 0.02 19.83
C ARG A 279 20.65 0.79 18.57
N VAL A 280 19.70 1.73 18.64
CA VAL A 280 19.15 2.41 17.46
C VAL A 280 19.66 3.83 17.37
N MET A 281 20.17 4.19 16.21
CA MET A 281 20.45 5.55 15.76
C MET A 281 19.41 5.98 14.74
N VAL A 282 19.15 7.27 14.64
CA VAL A 282 18.22 7.86 13.68
C VAL A 282 18.93 8.92 12.86
N THR A 283 18.67 8.98 11.56
CA THR A 283 19.01 10.16 10.74
C THR A 283 17.72 10.89 10.38
N GLU A 284 17.72 12.23 10.44
CA GLU A 284 16.53 13.03 10.22
C GLU A 284 16.90 14.44 9.72
N ILE A 285 16.05 15.00 8.86
CA ILE A 285 16.21 16.37 8.34
C ILE A 285 15.23 17.36 8.99
N ASP A 286 14.08 16.87 9.47
CA ASP A 286 13.08 17.70 10.16
C ASP A 286 13.52 17.89 11.62
N PRO A 287 13.75 19.15 12.07
CA PRO A 287 14.18 19.42 13.44
C PRO A 287 13.13 19.00 14.49
N ILE A 288 11.84 18.95 14.15
CA ILE A 288 10.79 18.50 15.06
C ILE A 288 10.87 16.98 15.25
N CYS A 289 10.97 16.24 14.17
CA CYS A 289 11.11 14.78 14.22
C CYS A 289 12.45 14.37 14.87
N ALA A 290 13.54 15.09 14.58
CA ALA A 290 14.84 14.88 15.22
C ALA A 290 14.78 15.12 16.75
N LEU A 291 14.10 16.19 17.17
CA LEU A 291 13.88 16.45 18.60
C LEU A 291 13.04 15.37 19.27
N GLN A 292 11.97 14.88 18.60
CA GLN A 292 11.18 13.76 19.10
C GLN A 292 12.02 12.49 19.28
N ALA A 293 12.85 12.16 18.28
CA ALA A 293 13.77 11.01 18.37
C ALA A 293 14.72 11.14 19.57
N ALA A 294 15.31 12.32 19.77
CA ALA A 294 16.20 12.58 20.92
C ALA A 294 15.47 12.47 22.26
N MET A 295 14.23 12.99 22.37
CA MET A 295 13.39 12.88 23.57
C MET A 295 13.00 11.44 23.87
N GLU A 296 12.83 10.59 22.86
CA GLU A 296 12.59 9.16 23.01
C GLU A 296 13.87 8.36 23.33
N GLY A 297 15.04 9.02 23.41
CA GLY A 297 16.33 8.41 23.79
C GLY A 297 17.07 7.76 22.65
N TYR A 298 16.78 8.12 21.40
CA TYR A 298 17.58 7.73 20.25
C TYR A 298 18.74 8.71 20.04
N GLU A 299 19.87 8.19 19.57
CA GLU A 299 20.98 9.00 19.12
C GLU A 299 20.68 9.48 17.69
N VAL A 300 20.59 10.79 17.47
CA VAL A 300 20.38 11.38 16.15
C VAL A 300 21.72 11.75 15.55
N VAL A 301 22.04 11.19 14.40
CA VAL A 301 23.35 11.32 13.72
C VAL A 301 23.17 11.56 12.22
N THR A 302 24.27 11.84 11.51
CA THR A 302 24.27 11.83 10.04
C THR A 302 24.51 10.43 9.48
N MET A 303 24.21 10.18 8.20
CA MET A 303 24.44 8.90 7.57
C MET A 303 25.94 8.57 7.52
N GLU A 304 26.80 9.57 7.28
CA GLU A 304 28.27 9.44 7.26
C GLU A 304 28.85 8.97 8.61
N GLU A 305 28.18 9.27 9.70
CA GLU A 305 28.55 8.76 11.02
C GLU A 305 27.97 7.36 11.24
N ALA A 306 26.72 7.13 10.87
CA ALA A 306 26.02 5.84 11.03
C ALA A 306 26.73 4.70 10.29
N VAL A 307 27.22 4.93 9.05
CA VAL A 307 27.89 3.87 8.24
C VAL A 307 29.10 3.26 8.90
N LYS A 308 29.78 4.00 9.79
CA LYS A 308 30.96 3.54 10.53
C LYS A 308 30.61 2.65 11.73
N ARG A 309 29.37 2.72 12.21
CA ARG A 309 28.96 2.17 13.51
C ARG A 309 27.87 1.10 13.40
N CYS A 310 26.98 1.21 12.42
CA CYS A 310 25.80 0.37 12.33
C CYS A 310 26.06 -0.95 11.61
N ASP A 311 25.24 -1.94 11.97
CA ASP A 311 25.19 -3.28 11.38
C ASP A 311 23.95 -3.47 10.49
N ILE A 312 22.91 -2.67 10.76
CA ILE A 312 21.61 -2.71 10.05
C ILE A 312 21.25 -1.29 9.65
N PHE A 313 20.84 -1.11 8.41
CA PHE A 313 20.39 0.17 7.86
C PHE A 313 18.99 0.00 7.28
N VAL A 314 18.08 0.88 7.69
CA VAL A 314 16.68 0.90 7.26
C VAL A 314 16.33 2.29 6.77
N THR A 315 15.85 2.42 5.54
CA THR A 315 15.33 3.70 5.02
C THR A 315 13.80 3.75 5.15
N ALA A 316 13.29 4.93 5.51
CA ALA A 316 11.88 5.18 5.83
C ALA A 316 11.49 6.66 5.57
N THR A 317 12.07 7.29 4.54
CA THR A 317 11.96 8.74 4.31
C THR A 317 10.98 9.12 3.19
N GLY A 318 10.74 8.19 2.25
CA GLY A 318 10.00 8.48 1.01
C GLY A 318 10.76 9.42 0.05
N ASN A 319 12.07 9.57 0.23
CA ASN A 319 12.94 10.41 -0.60
C ASN A 319 13.79 9.55 -1.56
N GLU A 320 14.77 10.12 -2.20
CA GLU A 320 15.72 9.40 -3.06
C GLU A 320 17.15 9.54 -2.54
N ASP A 321 18.01 8.57 -2.88
CA ASP A 321 19.45 8.58 -2.62
C ASP A 321 19.85 8.81 -1.14
N VAL A 322 19.03 8.37 -0.20
CA VAL A 322 19.28 8.47 1.24
C VAL A 322 20.49 7.62 1.65
N ILE A 323 20.61 6.43 1.05
CA ILE A 323 21.81 5.58 1.15
C ILE A 323 22.47 5.53 -0.22
N THR A 324 23.59 6.23 -0.37
CA THR A 324 24.36 6.29 -1.60
C THR A 324 25.31 5.09 -1.76
N ALA A 325 25.85 4.91 -2.96
CA ALA A 325 26.92 3.91 -3.21
C ALA A 325 28.14 4.14 -2.32
N ASP A 326 28.51 5.39 -2.04
CA ASP A 326 29.65 5.71 -1.16
C ASP A 326 29.35 5.39 0.31
N HIS A 327 28.10 5.58 0.76
CA HIS A 327 27.66 5.10 2.07
C HIS A 327 27.82 3.57 2.17
N MET A 328 27.34 2.83 1.18
CA MET A 328 27.43 1.36 1.16
C MET A 328 28.89 0.85 1.11
N LYS A 329 29.76 1.57 0.37
CA LYS A 329 31.21 1.28 0.41
C LYS A 329 31.85 1.51 1.79
N ALA A 330 31.35 2.47 2.56
CA ALA A 330 31.87 2.79 3.89
C ALA A 330 31.31 1.91 5.01
N MET A 331 30.24 1.14 4.76
CA MET A 331 29.63 0.24 5.74
C MET A 331 30.57 -0.88 6.14
N LYS A 332 30.30 -1.46 7.31
CA LYS A 332 30.99 -2.68 7.78
C LYS A 332 30.72 -3.86 6.85
N PRO A 333 31.64 -4.83 6.76
CA PRO A 333 31.34 -6.10 6.11
C PRO A 333 30.10 -6.77 6.68
N MET A 334 29.28 -7.35 5.80
CA MET A 334 28.02 -8.03 6.13
C MET A 334 26.97 -7.13 6.80
N SER A 335 27.05 -5.79 6.63
CA SER A 335 25.95 -4.90 6.99
C SER A 335 24.70 -5.24 6.22
N ILE A 336 23.54 -5.18 6.90
CA ILE A 336 22.22 -5.40 6.31
C ILE A 336 21.65 -4.06 5.89
N VAL A 337 21.23 -3.95 4.62
CA VAL A 337 20.65 -2.74 4.04
C VAL A 337 19.26 -3.09 3.53
N CYS A 338 18.25 -2.35 3.98
CA CYS A 338 16.87 -2.55 3.55
C CYS A 338 16.08 -1.25 3.55
N ASN A 339 14.98 -1.26 2.81
CA ASN A 339 14.03 -0.16 2.72
C ASN A 339 12.64 -0.63 3.18
N ILE A 340 11.94 0.21 3.93
CA ILE A 340 10.54 0.01 4.30
C ILE A 340 9.65 1.15 3.78
N GLY A 341 10.21 2.09 3.02
CA GLY A 341 9.49 3.09 2.24
C GLY A 341 8.85 2.46 1.00
N HIS A 342 7.88 3.15 0.41
CA HIS A 342 7.09 2.59 -0.71
C HIS A 342 7.94 2.31 -1.96
N PHE A 343 8.86 3.20 -2.33
CA PHE A 343 9.71 3.04 -3.52
C PHE A 343 11.15 2.63 -3.19
N ASP A 344 11.81 2.07 -4.19
CA ASP A 344 13.19 1.61 -4.15
C ASP A 344 14.25 2.72 -4.38
N SER A 345 13.81 3.96 -4.58
CA SER A 345 14.70 5.11 -4.85
C SER A 345 15.55 5.55 -3.64
N GLU A 346 15.17 5.16 -2.42
CA GLU A 346 15.88 5.59 -1.21
C GLU A 346 17.31 5.04 -1.10
N ILE A 347 17.59 3.92 -1.76
CA ILE A 347 18.91 3.27 -1.78
C ILE A 347 19.41 3.23 -3.21
N GLN A 348 20.60 3.73 -3.48
CA GLN A 348 21.22 3.75 -4.81
C GLN A 348 21.59 2.34 -5.33
N ILE A 349 20.61 1.46 -5.45
CA ILE A 349 20.82 0.08 -5.91
C ILE A 349 21.36 0.04 -7.34
N ALA A 350 20.90 0.90 -8.22
CA ALA A 350 21.35 0.98 -9.61
C ALA A 350 22.85 1.24 -9.72
N ALA A 351 23.45 1.98 -8.79
CA ALA A 351 24.87 2.25 -8.74
C ALA A 351 25.72 1.01 -8.43
N LEU A 352 25.09 -0.06 -7.93
CA LEU A 352 25.74 -1.34 -7.65
C LEU A 352 25.53 -2.38 -8.75
N SER A 353 24.93 -2.03 -9.88
CA SER A 353 24.59 -2.96 -10.99
C SER A 353 25.82 -3.69 -11.57
N ASN A 354 26.99 -3.05 -11.55
CA ASN A 354 28.25 -3.62 -12.04
C ASN A 354 28.99 -4.49 -11.00
N TYR A 355 28.48 -4.62 -9.79
CA TYR A 355 29.07 -5.44 -8.74
C TYR A 355 28.55 -6.89 -8.84
N LYS A 356 29.22 -7.80 -8.17
CA LYS A 356 28.77 -9.20 -8.15
C LYS A 356 27.64 -9.37 -7.14
N TRP A 357 26.48 -9.74 -7.66
CA TRP A 357 25.30 -10.08 -6.87
C TRP A 357 25.17 -11.59 -6.75
N THR A 358 24.87 -12.07 -5.56
CA THR A 358 24.61 -13.50 -5.30
C THR A 358 23.32 -13.59 -4.48
N GLU A 359 22.26 -14.06 -5.08
CA GLU A 359 21.01 -14.34 -4.37
C GLU A 359 21.20 -15.58 -3.49
N VAL A 360 21.13 -15.40 -2.17
CA VAL A 360 21.29 -16.48 -1.19
C VAL A 360 19.98 -17.23 -0.98
N LYS A 361 18.90 -16.49 -0.91
CA LYS A 361 17.51 -16.95 -0.88
C LYS A 361 16.60 -15.83 -1.40
N PRO A 362 15.34 -16.10 -1.77
CA PRO A 362 14.46 -15.08 -2.35
C PRO A 362 14.45 -13.80 -1.50
N GLY A 363 14.75 -12.67 -2.16
CA GLY A 363 14.79 -11.35 -1.55
C GLY A 363 16.01 -11.08 -0.64
N THR A 364 17.03 -11.93 -0.65
CA THR A 364 18.26 -11.75 0.15
C THR A 364 19.49 -11.90 -0.73
N ASP A 365 20.13 -10.79 -1.03
CA ASP A 365 21.28 -10.74 -1.93
C ASP A 365 22.56 -10.34 -1.18
N LEU A 366 23.68 -11.01 -1.51
CA LEU A 366 25.03 -10.56 -1.19
C LEU A 366 25.57 -9.71 -2.34
N VAL A 367 26.04 -8.52 -2.02
CA VAL A 367 26.70 -7.64 -3.00
C VAL A 367 28.19 -7.55 -2.63
N GLU A 368 29.05 -7.99 -3.55
CA GLU A 368 30.51 -8.01 -3.37
C GLU A 368 31.16 -6.79 -4.04
N PHE A 369 31.87 -6.02 -3.26
CA PHE A 369 32.64 -4.87 -3.72
C PHE A 369 34.00 -5.29 -4.31
N PRO A 370 34.67 -4.42 -5.09
CA PRO A 370 35.96 -4.76 -5.72
C PRO A 370 37.08 -5.12 -4.75
N ASP A 371 37.00 -4.67 -3.50
CA ASP A 371 37.96 -4.99 -2.41
C ASP A 371 37.66 -6.33 -1.71
N GLY A 372 36.61 -7.05 -2.15
CA GLY A 372 36.16 -8.32 -1.60
C GLY A 372 35.22 -8.17 -0.39
N LYS A 373 34.92 -6.94 0.05
CA LYS A 373 33.91 -6.70 1.07
C LYS A 373 32.52 -7.05 0.52
N GLN A 374 31.67 -7.60 1.38
CA GLN A 374 30.27 -7.90 1.04
C GLN A 374 29.33 -7.20 1.98
N ILE A 375 28.15 -6.81 1.48
CA ILE A 375 26.98 -6.38 2.26
C ILE A 375 25.76 -7.22 1.89
N ILE A 376 24.76 -7.23 2.75
CA ILE A 376 23.49 -7.92 2.54
C ILE A 376 22.46 -6.87 2.12
N VAL A 377 21.88 -7.00 0.93
CA VAL A 377 20.79 -6.14 0.45
C VAL A 377 19.51 -6.96 0.45
N LEU A 378 18.47 -6.43 1.13
CA LEU A 378 17.18 -7.10 1.22
C LEU A 378 16.20 -6.52 0.19
N ALA A 379 15.42 -7.41 -0.43
CA ALA A 379 14.39 -7.11 -1.42
C ALA A 379 14.88 -6.18 -2.55
N LYS A 380 16.19 -6.21 -2.87
CA LYS A 380 16.83 -5.31 -3.86
C LYS A 380 16.52 -3.83 -3.64
N GLY A 381 16.41 -3.41 -2.36
CA GLY A 381 16.09 -2.04 -1.98
C GLY A 381 14.60 -1.68 -2.03
N ARG A 382 13.73 -2.61 -2.42
CA ARG A 382 12.27 -2.44 -2.41
C ARG A 382 11.69 -2.70 -1.01
N LEU A 383 10.37 -2.61 -0.86
CA LEU A 383 9.64 -2.87 0.39
C LEU A 383 10.06 -4.20 1.03
N VAL A 384 10.86 -4.13 2.08
CA VAL A 384 11.43 -5.33 2.73
C VAL A 384 10.38 -6.20 3.38
N ASN A 385 9.35 -5.61 3.98
CA ASN A 385 8.29 -6.33 4.69
C ASN A 385 7.42 -7.19 3.75
N LEU A 386 7.29 -6.82 2.48
CA LEU A 386 6.58 -7.60 1.46
C LEU A 386 7.53 -8.46 0.63
N GLY A 387 8.76 -7.98 0.39
CA GLY A 387 9.76 -8.74 -0.38
C GLY A 387 10.36 -9.92 0.39
N CYS A 388 10.54 -9.78 1.70
CA CYS A 388 11.18 -10.79 2.56
C CYS A 388 10.22 -11.42 3.59
N ALA A 389 8.99 -10.91 3.73
CA ALA A 389 7.98 -11.43 4.64
C ALA A 389 6.58 -11.35 4.02
N THR A 390 5.56 -11.20 4.84
CA THR A 390 4.15 -11.25 4.44
C THR A 390 3.42 -9.90 4.58
N GLY A 391 4.17 -8.82 4.83
CA GLY A 391 3.62 -7.48 5.00
C GLY A 391 3.08 -7.21 6.41
N HIS A 392 2.17 -6.27 6.50
CA HIS A 392 1.58 -5.85 7.77
C HIS A 392 0.58 -6.88 8.31
N PRO A 393 0.45 -7.01 9.65
CA PRO A 393 -0.46 -7.97 10.27
C PRO A 393 -1.94 -7.61 10.02
N SER A 394 -2.79 -8.64 10.02
CA SER A 394 -4.20 -8.53 9.66
C SER A 394 -4.97 -7.48 10.47
N PHE A 395 -4.71 -7.35 11.77
CA PHE A 395 -5.39 -6.38 12.63
C PHE A 395 -5.11 -4.92 12.20
N VAL A 396 -3.86 -4.63 11.83
CA VAL A 396 -3.47 -3.30 11.32
C VAL A 396 -4.14 -3.02 9.98
N MET A 397 -4.07 -3.99 9.06
CA MET A 397 -4.71 -3.86 7.75
C MET A 397 -6.24 -3.80 7.85
N SER A 398 -6.84 -4.35 8.90
CA SER A 398 -8.26 -4.14 9.18
C SER A 398 -8.60 -2.66 9.32
N ALA A 399 -7.79 -1.87 10.03
CA ALA A 399 -8.03 -0.44 10.15
C ALA A 399 -7.94 0.28 8.79
N SER A 400 -6.87 0.06 8.03
CA SER A 400 -6.67 0.65 6.70
C SER A 400 -7.80 0.27 5.74
N PHE A 401 -8.15 -1.01 5.67
CA PHE A 401 -9.15 -1.50 4.72
C PHE A 401 -10.59 -1.19 5.13
N THR A 402 -10.85 -0.98 6.42
CA THR A 402 -12.13 -0.41 6.87
C THR A 402 -12.27 1.04 6.41
N ASN A 403 -11.19 1.85 6.46
CA ASN A 403 -11.16 3.18 5.85
C ASN A 403 -11.42 3.13 4.35
N GLN A 404 -10.75 2.23 3.62
CA GLN A 404 -10.96 2.04 2.17
C GLN A 404 -12.40 1.70 1.84
N THR A 405 -12.98 0.74 2.56
CA THR A 405 -14.37 0.32 2.34
C THR A 405 -15.35 1.47 2.59
N LEU A 406 -15.16 2.23 3.67
CA LEU A 406 -16.00 3.40 3.96
C LEU A 406 -15.80 4.52 2.94
N ALA A 407 -14.57 4.74 2.45
CA ALA A 407 -14.27 5.71 1.39
C ALA A 407 -14.98 5.33 0.07
N GLN A 408 -14.96 4.04 -0.30
CA GLN A 408 -15.67 3.55 -1.48
C GLN A 408 -17.19 3.74 -1.35
N ILE A 409 -17.77 3.44 -0.18
CA ILE A 409 -19.21 3.68 0.08
C ILE A 409 -19.52 5.18 -0.04
N GLU A 410 -18.72 6.04 0.60
CA GLU A 410 -18.91 7.49 0.61
C GLU A 410 -18.87 8.06 -0.81
N LEU A 411 -17.82 7.74 -1.57
CA LEU A 411 -17.66 8.18 -2.95
C LEU A 411 -18.75 7.63 -3.87
N PHE A 412 -19.09 6.35 -3.76
CA PHE A 412 -20.08 5.75 -4.66
C PHE A 412 -21.48 6.30 -4.43
N THR A 413 -21.88 6.52 -3.17
CA THR A 413 -23.23 6.93 -2.79
C THR A 413 -23.44 8.45 -2.77
N LYS A 414 -22.35 9.23 -2.58
CA LYS A 414 -22.41 10.68 -2.35
C LYS A 414 -21.47 11.49 -3.24
N SER A 415 -20.97 10.95 -4.35
CA SER A 415 -20.00 11.64 -5.21
C SER A 415 -20.44 13.04 -5.64
N SER A 416 -21.74 13.25 -5.85
CA SER A 416 -22.31 14.56 -6.23
C SER A 416 -22.18 15.65 -5.15
N GLN A 417 -21.84 15.28 -3.92
CA GLN A 417 -21.61 16.23 -2.81
C GLN A 417 -20.15 16.68 -2.73
N TYR A 418 -19.25 16.05 -3.50
CA TYR A 418 -17.84 16.35 -3.56
C TYR A 418 -17.49 17.05 -4.86
N LYS A 419 -16.58 18.00 -4.79
CA LYS A 419 -15.92 18.56 -5.97
C LYS A 419 -14.79 17.64 -6.42
N ASN A 420 -14.24 17.89 -7.61
CA ASN A 420 -13.07 17.18 -8.13
C ASN A 420 -11.80 17.66 -7.42
N GLU A 421 -11.70 17.35 -6.15
CA GLU A 421 -10.63 17.73 -5.23
C GLU A 421 -10.21 16.50 -4.40
N VAL A 422 -9.12 16.59 -3.64
CA VAL A 422 -8.65 15.55 -2.75
C VAL A 422 -9.13 15.84 -1.33
N TYR A 423 -9.81 14.88 -0.73
CA TYR A 423 -10.38 14.95 0.63
C TYR A 423 -9.75 13.90 1.53
N VAL A 424 -9.71 14.16 2.83
CA VAL A 424 -9.49 13.13 3.85
C VAL A 424 -10.84 12.54 4.24
N LEU A 425 -10.87 11.29 4.66
CA LEU A 425 -12.10 10.64 5.12
C LEU A 425 -12.76 11.48 6.23
N PRO A 426 -14.08 11.73 6.18
CA PRO A 426 -14.78 12.49 7.22
C PRO A 426 -14.49 11.98 8.62
N LYS A 427 -14.26 12.89 9.58
CA LYS A 427 -13.80 12.58 10.94
C LYS A 427 -14.67 11.54 11.66
N HIS A 428 -15.99 11.61 11.49
CA HIS A 428 -16.92 10.65 12.11
C HIS A 428 -16.76 9.22 11.55
N LEU A 429 -16.31 9.07 10.30
CA LEU A 429 -16.00 7.77 9.69
C LEU A 429 -14.66 7.24 10.21
N ASP A 430 -13.65 8.09 10.35
CA ASP A 430 -12.36 7.73 10.94
C ASP A 430 -12.53 7.27 12.40
N GLU A 431 -13.33 7.98 13.20
CA GLU A 431 -13.70 7.54 14.55
C GLU A 431 -14.51 6.23 14.57
N LYS A 432 -15.38 6.00 13.56
CA LYS A 432 -16.11 4.74 13.40
C LYS A 432 -15.12 3.58 13.16
N VAL A 433 -14.11 3.77 12.31
CA VAL A 433 -13.06 2.75 12.11
C VAL A 433 -12.45 2.35 13.45
N ALA A 434 -12.00 3.32 14.26
CA ALA A 434 -11.44 3.03 15.58
C ALA A 434 -12.43 2.25 16.46
N ALA A 435 -13.68 2.71 16.55
CA ALA A 435 -14.71 2.10 17.39
C ALA A 435 -14.97 0.62 17.04
N LEU A 436 -14.97 0.27 15.75
CA LEU A 436 -15.19 -1.11 15.29
C LEU A 436 -14.08 -2.09 15.74
N HIS A 437 -12.88 -1.58 16.09
CA HIS A 437 -11.76 -2.40 16.53
C HIS A 437 -11.68 -2.57 18.06
N LEU A 438 -12.34 -1.71 18.83
CA LEU A 438 -12.20 -1.68 20.30
C LEU A 438 -12.70 -2.95 20.97
N ALA A 439 -13.82 -3.50 20.49
CA ALA A 439 -14.43 -4.71 21.09
C ALA A 439 -13.49 -5.91 21.03
N LYS A 440 -12.76 -6.07 19.92
CA LYS A 440 -11.77 -7.16 19.74
C LYS A 440 -10.63 -7.08 20.76
N LEU A 441 -10.27 -5.86 21.18
CA LEU A 441 -9.23 -5.60 22.16
C LEU A 441 -9.76 -5.59 23.62
N GLY A 442 -11.06 -5.80 23.83
CA GLY A 442 -11.68 -5.72 25.16
C GLY A 442 -11.70 -4.32 25.75
N VAL A 443 -11.58 -3.29 24.92
CA VAL A 443 -11.54 -1.88 25.35
C VAL A 443 -12.94 -1.39 25.68
N GLN A 444 -13.08 -0.69 26.81
CA GLN A 444 -14.30 -0.01 27.24
C GLN A 444 -14.07 1.50 27.29
N LEU A 445 -14.83 2.24 26.49
CA LEU A 445 -14.77 3.69 26.48
C LEU A 445 -15.56 4.29 27.65
N SER A 446 -15.02 5.34 28.28
CA SER A 446 -15.77 6.20 29.16
C SER A 446 -16.83 6.98 28.39
N LYS A 447 -17.99 7.22 29.01
CA LYS A 447 -19.06 8.01 28.42
C LYS A 447 -19.08 9.41 29.05
N LEU A 448 -19.21 10.43 28.20
CA LEU A 448 -19.38 11.81 28.67
C LEU A 448 -20.76 11.99 29.26
N SER A 449 -20.84 12.67 30.42
CA SER A 449 -22.09 13.24 30.90
C SER A 449 -22.46 14.48 30.08
N ASP A 450 -23.72 14.91 30.14
CA ASP A 450 -24.16 16.14 29.46
C ASP A 450 -23.33 17.36 29.87
N LYS A 451 -23.00 17.45 31.16
CA LYS A 451 -22.17 18.54 31.70
C LYS A 451 -20.73 18.50 31.10
N GLN A 452 -20.15 17.33 30.97
CA GLN A 452 -18.81 17.18 30.41
C GLN A 452 -18.81 17.49 28.92
N ALA A 453 -19.77 16.97 28.16
CA ALA A 453 -19.92 17.23 26.75
C ALA A 453 -20.11 18.73 26.48
N ALA A 454 -20.98 19.39 27.21
CA ALA A 454 -21.19 20.84 27.12
C ALA A 454 -19.94 21.65 27.47
N TYR A 455 -19.19 21.23 28.52
CA TYR A 455 -17.97 21.92 28.93
C TYR A 455 -16.88 21.94 27.86
N ILE A 456 -16.69 20.82 27.15
CA ILE A 456 -15.68 20.72 26.08
C ILE A 456 -16.24 21.01 24.69
N GLY A 457 -17.54 21.29 24.55
CA GLY A 457 -18.17 21.71 23.31
C GLY A 457 -18.28 20.60 22.26
N VAL A 458 -18.44 19.33 22.66
CA VAL A 458 -18.60 18.18 21.75
C VAL A 458 -19.90 17.44 22.00
N SER A 459 -20.35 16.65 21.01
CA SER A 459 -21.44 15.68 21.21
C SER A 459 -20.99 14.52 22.13
N GLN A 460 -21.91 13.90 22.86
CA GLN A 460 -21.60 12.66 23.58
C GLN A 460 -21.18 11.49 22.70
N GLN A 461 -21.56 11.53 21.42
CA GLN A 461 -21.27 10.50 20.42
C GLN A 461 -20.10 10.86 19.49
N GLY A 462 -19.44 12.00 19.71
CA GLY A 462 -18.39 12.50 18.85
C GLY A 462 -18.92 13.34 17.65
N PRO A 463 -18.06 13.78 16.75
CA PRO A 463 -16.61 13.67 16.84
C PRO A 463 -16.02 14.33 18.09
N PHE A 464 -15.05 13.65 18.72
CA PHE A 464 -14.47 14.12 19.99
C PHE A 464 -13.36 15.15 19.81
N LYS A 465 -12.85 15.30 18.59
CA LYS A 465 -11.83 16.28 18.21
C LYS A 465 -12.24 17.02 16.95
N PRO A 466 -11.87 18.31 16.80
CA PRO A 466 -12.12 19.05 15.58
C PRO A 466 -11.29 18.51 14.40
N ASP A 467 -11.70 18.81 13.17
CA ASP A 467 -11.08 18.29 11.93
C ASP A 467 -9.59 18.64 11.81
N HIS A 468 -9.18 19.79 12.32
CA HIS A 468 -7.79 20.23 12.30
C HIS A 468 -6.89 19.59 13.36
N TYR A 469 -7.45 18.82 14.31
CA TYR A 469 -6.65 18.17 15.35
C TYR A 469 -5.73 17.09 14.74
N ARG A 470 -4.48 17.11 15.18
CA ARG A 470 -3.46 16.11 14.83
C ARG A 470 -3.15 15.26 16.06
N TYR A 471 -3.28 13.93 15.94
CA TYR A 471 -3.00 12.95 16.99
C TYR A 471 -1.50 12.70 17.17
#